data_6f714c44dbd40171320af2d28a4df5a3
#
_entry.id   6f714c44dbd40171320af2d28a4df5a3
#
_cell.length_a   1.000
_cell.length_b   1.000
_cell.length_c   1.000
_cell.angle_alpha   90.00
_cell.angle_beta   90.00
_cell.angle_gamma   90.00
#
_symmetry.space_group_name_H-M   'P 1'
#
loop_
_entity.id
_entity.type
_entity.pdbx_description
1 polymer ?
#
loop_
_entity_poly.entity_id
_entity_poly.type
_entity_poly.pdbx_seq_one_letter_code
_entity_poly.pdbx_strand_id
1 'polypeptide(L)'
;MNPLTQAVVLSASTLRMIPHIILYMANRSKIAPDLEKYSADGSGIGAFIKVCTRQKVFRNLFYYRLGEYVSVFIKWMLPPDPTLHIWCPSIGPGAHFEHNYATYLNAERIGRDFYCLHLVTLGNDSQGQRPVIGDGVSIYTGATVFGGIHIGDNVTIGAGAVVSKDVPANCTVVGNPAVIVRKDGERVNIKL
;
A
#
# COMPACT_ATOMS: atom_id res chain seq x y z
N MET A 1 26.46 0.97 24.51
CA MET A 1 26.65 2.26 23.79
C MET A 1 26.76 3.34 24.85
N ASN A 2 27.79 4.19 24.81
CA ASN A 2 28.04 5.29 25.75
C ASN A 2 26.85 6.28 25.70
N PRO A 3 26.42 6.89 26.85
CA PRO A 3 25.33 7.89 26.90
C PRO A 3 25.49 9.05 25.91
N LEU A 4 26.71 9.51 25.71
CA LEU A 4 27.03 10.54 24.71
C LEU A 4 26.75 10.09 23.28
N THR A 5 27.09 8.86 22.93
CA THR A 5 26.82 8.27 21.61
C THR A 5 25.32 8.08 21.40
N GLN A 6 24.59 7.71 22.46
CA GLN A 6 23.13 7.62 22.40
C GLN A 6 22.48 9.00 22.18
N ALA A 7 22.93 10.02 22.89
CA ALA A 7 22.42 11.39 22.73
C ALA A 7 22.69 11.96 21.33
N VAL A 8 23.88 11.71 20.77
CA VAL A 8 24.24 12.15 19.41
C VAL A 8 23.42 11.43 18.34
N VAL A 9 23.22 10.11 18.48
CA VAL A 9 22.38 9.33 17.57
C VAL A 9 20.90 9.76 17.66
N LEU A 10 20.43 10.03 18.87
CA LEU A 10 19.04 10.48 19.08
C LEU A 10 18.82 11.89 18.48
N SER A 11 19.75 12.82 18.69
CA SER A 11 19.68 14.17 18.13
C SER A 11 19.78 14.17 16.61
N ALA A 12 20.67 13.37 16.02
CA ALA A 12 20.81 13.22 14.57
C ALA A 12 19.55 12.60 13.93
N SER A 13 18.94 11.60 14.59
CA SER A 13 17.69 11.00 14.11
C SER A 13 16.51 11.96 14.20
N THR A 14 16.47 12.81 15.24
CA THR A 14 15.42 13.83 15.40
C THR A 14 15.54 14.92 14.33
N LEU A 15 16.76 15.40 14.03
CA LEU A 15 17.00 16.38 12.97
C LEU A 15 16.54 15.87 11.60
N ARG A 16 16.74 14.58 11.30
CA ARG A 16 16.25 13.95 10.05
C ARG A 16 14.74 13.93 9.92
N MET A 17 14.02 13.94 11.05
CA MET A 17 12.55 13.92 11.04
C MET A 17 11.91 15.28 10.79
N ILE A 18 12.62 16.40 11.03
CA ILE A 18 12.04 17.75 10.92
C ILE A 18 11.39 18.00 9.55
N PRO A 19 12.08 17.79 8.41
CA PRO A 19 11.45 17.99 7.09
C PRO A 19 10.23 17.09 6.88
N HIS A 20 10.27 15.86 7.35
CA HIS A 20 9.18 14.90 7.23
C HIS A 20 7.96 15.35 8.05
N ILE A 21 8.16 15.87 9.26
CA ILE A 21 7.10 16.40 10.12
C ILE A 21 6.44 17.62 9.47
N ILE A 22 7.23 18.55 8.95
CA ILE A 22 6.73 19.75 8.27
C ILE A 22 5.87 19.35 7.07
N LEU A 23 6.38 18.44 6.22
CA LEU A 23 5.65 17.97 5.04
C LEU A 23 4.41 17.15 5.40
N TYR A 24 4.46 16.36 6.48
CA TYR A 24 3.29 15.68 7.02
C TYR A 24 2.22 16.68 7.44
N MET A 25 2.57 17.70 8.22
CA MET A 25 1.63 18.73 8.67
C MET A 25 1.00 19.48 7.50
N ALA A 26 1.80 19.85 6.51
CA ALA A 26 1.33 20.55 5.30
C ALA A 26 0.42 19.68 4.41
N ASN A 27 0.54 18.35 4.48
CA ASN A 27 -0.24 17.40 3.68
C ASN A 27 -1.09 16.44 4.52
N ARG A 28 -1.41 16.82 5.75
CA ARG A 28 -2.07 15.96 6.73
C ARG A 28 -3.38 15.36 6.20
N SER A 29 -4.19 16.12 5.51
CA SER A 29 -5.48 15.63 4.96
C SER A 29 -5.32 14.46 3.99
N LYS A 30 -4.20 14.40 3.26
CA LYS A 30 -3.90 13.31 2.31
C LYS A 30 -3.26 12.09 2.97
N ILE A 31 -2.51 12.30 4.07
CA ILE A 31 -1.65 11.26 4.66
C ILE A 31 -2.28 10.66 5.92
N ALA A 32 -3.07 11.42 6.67
CA ALA A 32 -3.67 10.94 7.92
C ALA A 32 -4.54 9.69 7.77
N PRO A 33 -5.37 9.54 6.73
CA PRO A 33 -6.14 8.31 6.53
C PRO A 33 -5.27 7.05 6.37
N ASP A 34 -4.12 7.19 5.71
CA ASP A 34 -3.18 6.09 5.59
C ASP A 34 -2.51 5.80 6.94
N LEU A 35 -2.04 6.85 7.63
CA LEU A 35 -1.36 6.71 8.93
C LEU A 35 -2.23 6.01 9.97
N GLU A 36 -3.54 6.26 9.98
CA GLU A 36 -4.50 5.62 10.88
C GLU A 36 -4.57 4.10 10.71
N LYS A 37 -4.26 3.59 9.52
CA LYS A 37 -4.17 2.14 9.28
C LYS A 37 -2.90 1.50 9.89
N TYR A 38 -1.87 2.30 10.15
CA TYR A 38 -0.58 1.85 10.72
C TYR A 38 -0.45 2.12 12.22
N SER A 39 -1.34 2.91 12.80
CA SER A 39 -1.22 3.36 14.19
C SER A 39 -2.55 3.33 14.93
N ALA A 40 -2.59 2.60 16.04
CA ALA A 40 -3.70 2.66 16.97
C ALA A 40 -3.78 4.01 17.73
N ASP A 41 -2.69 4.80 17.73
CA ASP A 41 -2.59 6.09 18.42
C ASP A 41 -3.17 7.25 17.55
N GLY A 42 -3.90 6.92 16.46
CA GLY A 42 -4.47 7.88 15.52
C GLY A 42 -3.43 8.53 14.62
N SER A 43 -3.72 9.74 14.12
CA SER A 43 -2.90 10.45 13.12
C SER A 43 -2.23 11.73 13.67
N GLY A 44 -1.83 11.72 14.95
CA GLY A 44 -1.04 12.79 15.55
C GLY A 44 0.43 12.77 15.11
N ILE A 45 1.17 13.86 15.41
CA ILE A 45 2.62 13.96 15.09
C ILE A 45 3.42 12.83 15.75
N GLY A 46 3.09 12.45 16.99
CA GLY A 46 3.74 11.35 17.69
C GLY A 46 3.54 10.00 16.97
N ALA A 47 2.31 9.73 16.53
CA ALA A 47 2.00 8.54 15.73
C ALA A 47 2.79 8.55 14.40
N PHE A 48 2.83 9.69 13.70
CA PHE A 48 3.61 9.84 12.47
C PHE A 48 5.10 9.54 12.69
N ILE A 49 5.71 10.13 13.73
CA ILE A 49 7.14 9.88 14.04
C ILE A 49 7.37 8.40 14.30
N LYS A 50 6.53 7.77 15.14
CA LYS A 50 6.63 6.36 15.51
C LYS A 50 6.53 5.44 14.28
N VAL A 51 5.53 5.66 13.42
CA VAL A 51 5.31 4.85 12.22
C VAL A 51 6.38 5.11 11.17
N CYS A 52 6.67 6.38 10.87
CA CYS A 52 7.64 6.77 9.86
C CYS A 52 9.07 6.28 10.19
N THR A 53 9.45 6.22 11.49
CA THR A 53 10.76 5.70 11.89
C THR A 53 10.84 4.18 11.84
N ARG A 54 9.76 3.47 12.16
CA ARG A 54 9.77 2.00 12.31
C ARG A 54 9.38 1.26 11.04
N GLN A 55 8.53 1.85 10.18
CA GLN A 55 7.93 1.16 9.04
C GLN A 55 8.39 1.77 7.72
N LYS A 56 9.34 1.09 7.05
CA LYS A 56 9.85 1.53 5.74
C LYS A 56 8.75 1.55 4.67
N VAL A 57 7.81 0.62 4.75
CA VAL A 57 6.68 0.50 3.83
C VAL A 57 5.76 1.73 3.90
N PHE A 58 5.49 2.24 5.10
CA PHE A 58 4.74 3.48 5.25
C PHE A 58 5.47 4.67 4.59
N ARG A 59 6.80 4.68 4.60
CA ARG A 59 7.59 5.74 3.91
C ARG A 59 7.35 5.74 2.40
N ASN A 60 7.19 4.56 1.76
CA ASN A 60 6.86 4.48 0.34
C ASN A 60 5.54 5.20 0.06
N LEU A 61 4.51 4.93 0.87
CA LEU A 61 3.20 5.55 0.74
C LEU A 61 3.24 7.06 1.05
N PHE A 62 3.94 7.45 2.11
CA PHE A 62 4.17 8.86 2.46
C PHE A 62 4.82 9.63 1.30
N TYR A 63 5.89 9.10 0.72
CA TYR A 63 6.56 9.73 -0.42
C TYR A 63 5.70 9.73 -1.68
N TYR A 64 4.93 8.69 -1.90
CA TYR A 64 3.94 8.65 -2.99
C TYR A 64 2.92 9.78 -2.84
N ARG A 65 2.38 10.03 -1.63
CA ARG A 65 1.42 11.11 -1.36
C ARG A 65 2.01 12.51 -1.56
N LEU A 66 3.29 12.69 -1.31
CA LEU A 66 4.01 13.96 -1.52
C LEU A 66 4.32 14.22 -3.00
N GLY A 67 4.37 13.18 -3.81
CA GLY A 67 4.84 13.24 -5.18
C GLY A 67 6.37 13.18 -5.30
N GLU A 68 6.84 12.84 -6.48
CA GLU A 68 8.25 12.53 -6.73
C GLU A 68 9.16 13.75 -6.55
N TYR A 69 8.76 14.91 -7.07
CA TYR A 69 9.57 16.15 -7.00
C TYR A 69 9.87 16.58 -5.57
N VAL A 70 8.92 16.47 -4.65
CA VAL A 70 9.12 16.84 -3.24
C VAL A 70 9.88 15.74 -2.52
N SER A 71 9.54 14.50 -2.75
CA SER A 71 10.08 13.38 -2.00
C SER A 71 11.55 13.10 -2.29
N VAL A 72 12.06 13.41 -3.49
CA VAL A 72 13.47 13.18 -3.89
C VAL A 72 14.46 13.87 -2.93
N PHE A 73 14.10 15.06 -2.43
CA PHE A 73 14.97 15.84 -1.55
C PHE A 73 15.07 15.27 -0.13
N ILE A 74 14.16 14.41 0.29
CA ILE A 74 14.11 13.88 1.67
C ILE A 74 14.25 12.37 1.78
N LYS A 75 14.05 11.61 0.69
CA LYS A 75 14.13 10.15 0.68
C LYS A 75 15.46 9.59 1.20
N TRP A 76 16.56 10.30 0.96
CA TRP A 76 17.89 9.87 1.43
C TRP A 76 18.04 9.95 2.95
N MET A 77 17.28 10.82 3.61
CA MET A 77 17.30 10.97 5.07
C MET A 77 16.63 9.80 5.79
N LEU A 78 15.48 9.34 5.24
CA LEU A 78 14.72 8.19 5.71
C LEU A 78 14.33 7.32 4.49
N PRO A 79 15.23 6.43 4.04
CA PRO A 79 14.96 5.66 2.83
C PRO A 79 13.73 4.77 2.98
N PRO A 80 12.87 4.69 1.92
CA PRO A 80 11.73 3.80 1.87
C PRO A 80 12.17 2.34 1.72
N ASP A 81 11.21 1.42 1.66
CA ASP A 81 11.49 0.03 1.32
C ASP A 81 11.81 -0.09 -0.18
N PRO A 82 12.98 -0.62 -0.56
CA PRO A 82 13.39 -0.72 -1.96
C PRO A 82 12.65 -1.82 -2.72
N THR A 83 11.90 -2.70 -2.05
CA THR A 83 11.22 -3.85 -2.64
C THR A 83 9.73 -3.62 -2.92
N LEU A 84 9.20 -2.45 -2.52
CA LEU A 84 7.84 -2.03 -2.85
C LEU A 84 7.87 -1.02 -3.99
N HIS A 85 7.30 -1.40 -5.13
CA HIS A 85 7.22 -0.58 -6.33
C HIS A 85 5.78 -0.11 -6.56
N ILE A 86 5.56 1.21 -6.52
CA ILE A 86 4.25 1.83 -6.75
C ILE A 86 4.31 2.60 -8.07
N TRP A 87 3.70 2.03 -9.11
CA TRP A 87 3.60 2.63 -10.46
C TRP A 87 2.14 2.99 -10.82
N CYS A 88 1.29 3.03 -9.83
CA CYS A 88 -0.11 3.40 -9.96
C CYS A 88 -0.25 4.93 -9.93
N PRO A 89 -0.92 5.57 -10.91
CA PRO A 89 -1.13 7.02 -10.93
C PRO A 89 -2.00 7.52 -9.78
N SER A 90 -2.94 6.71 -9.31
CA SER A 90 -3.89 7.09 -8.27
C SER A 90 -4.17 5.95 -7.30
N ILE A 91 -3.90 6.19 -6.02
CA ILE A 91 -4.29 5.32 -4.89
C ILE A 91 -5.18 6.15 -3.96
N GLY A 92 -6.38 5.65 -3.68
CA GLY A 92 -7.32 6.25 -2.73
C GLY A 92 -6.75 6.32 -1.30
N PRO A 93 -7.36 7.13 -0.41
CA PRO A 93 -6.93 7.24 0.98
C PRO A 93 -7.17 5.95 1.76
N GLY A 94 -6.44 5.76 2.86
CA GLY A 94 -6.57 4.61 3.75
C GLY A 94 -5.85 3.36 3.25
N ALA A 95 -4.87 3.48 2.36
CA ALA A 95 -4.09 2.35 1.89
C ALA A 95 -3.19 1.80 3.02
N HIS A 96 -3.12 0.47 3.13
CA HIS A 96 -2.31 -0.23 4.10
C HIS A 96 -1.53 -1.38 3.45
N PHE A 97 -0.22 -1.28 3.51
CA PHE A 97 0.70 -2.30 3.01
C PHE A 97 1.36 -2.98 4.19
N GLU A 98 1.23 -4.30 4.28
CA GLU A 98 1.78 -5.06 5.40
C GLU A 98 2.79 -6.09 4.90
N HIS A 99 3.99 -6.10 5.52
CA HIS A 99 5.10 -6.99 5.15
C HIS A 99 5.49 -6.97 3.66
N ASN A 100 5.38 -5.82 2.99
CA ASN A 100 5.51 -5.68 1.52
C ASN A 100 6.93 -5.92 1.00
N TYR A 101 7.34 -7.16 0.98
CA TYR A 101 8.52 -7.60 0.26
C TYR A 101 8.16 -7.97 -1.19
N ALA A 102 8.98 -7.53 -2.16
CA ALA A 102 8.85 -7.84 -3.59
C ALA A 102 7.42 -7.65 -4.14
N THR A 103 6.82 -6.48 -3.85
CA THR A 103 5.45 -6.13 -4.26
C THR A 103 5.47 -5.08 -5.35
N TYR A 104 4.70 -5.33 -6.42
CA TYR A 104 4.59 -4.48 -7.61
C TYR A 104 3.15 -4.02 -7.81
N LEU A 105 2.89 -2.73 -7.63
CA LEU A 105 1.57 -2.13 -7.77
C LEU A 105 1.51 -1.32 -9.07
N ASN A 106 1.34 -2.00 -10.21
CA ASN A 106 1.16 -1.41 -11.51
C ASN A 106 -0.30 -1.53 -11.95
N ALA A 107 -1.14 -0.66 -11.41
CA ALA A 107 -2.57 -0.56 -11.70
C ALA A 107 -2.90 0.79 -12.36
N GLU A 108 -4.03 0.87 -13.06
CA GLU A 108 -4.55 2.14 -13.58
C GLU A 108 -5.04 3.03 -12.45
N ARG A 109 -5.76 2.43 -11.50
CA ARG A 109 -6.26 3.09 -10.28
C ARG A 109 -6.44 2.05 -9.17
N ILE A 110 -6.19 2.47 -7.94
CA ILE A 110 -6.53 1.72 -6.73
C ILE A 110 -7.47 2.60 -5.89
N GLY A 111 -8.58 2.03 -5.42
CA GLY A 111 -9.59 2.69 -4.61
C GLY A 111 -9.14 2.96 -3.17
N ARG A 112 -10.10 3.36 -2.33
CA ARG A 112 -9.88 3.63 -0.90
C ARG A 112 -9.73 2.36 -0.10
N ASP A 113 -9.13 2.46 1.08
CA ASP A 113 -9.00 1.38 2.06
C ASP A 113 -8.41 0.09 1.46
N PHE A 114 -7.48 0.26 0.54
CA PHE A 114 -6.78 -0.84 -0.09
C PHE A 114 -5.80 -1.50 0.88
N TYR A 115 -5.84 -2.82 0.96
CA TYR A 115 -4.93 -3.62 1.77
C TYR A 115 -4.17 -4.63 0.91
N CYS A 116 -2.86 -4.73 1.08
CA CYS A 116 -2.12 -5.83 0.47
C CYS A 116 -0.94 -6.33 1.31
N LEU A 117 -0.67 -7.63 1.18
CA LEU A 117 0.49 -8.31 1.74
C LEU A 117 1.66 -8.35 0.74
N HIS A 118 2.72 -9.08 1.11
CA HIS A 118 3.92 -9.24 0.31
C HIS A 118 3.73 -10.12 -0.93
N LEU A 119 4.66 -10.00 -1.89
CA LEU A 119 4.69 -10.77 -3.14
C LEU A 119 3.44 -10.54 -4.02
N VAL A 120 2.69 -9.46 -3.79
CA VAL A 120 1.54 -9.11 -4.63
C VAL A 120 2.02 -8.45 -5.91
N THR A 121 1.45 -8.87 -7.03
CA THR A 121 1.69 -8.26 -8.33
C THR A 121 0.38 -7.77 -8.94
N LEU A 122 0.28 -6.46 -9.14
CA LEU A 122 -0.66 -5.86 -10.07
C LEU A 122 0.11 -5.55 -11.34
N GLY A 123 -0.33 -6.06 -12.48
CA GLY A 123 0.43 -5.97 -13.73
C GLY A 123 -0.43 -5.70 -14.96
N ASN A 124 0.23 -5.29 -16.02
CA ASN A 124 -0.40 -5.11 -17.33
C ASN A 124 -0.41 -6.42 -18.12
N ASP A 125 -1.29 -6.48 -19.12
CA ASP A 125 -1.29 -7.52 -20.15
C ASP A 125 -0.29 -7.20 -21.30
N SER A 126 -0.32 -8.01 -22.34
CA SER A 126 0.51 -7.82 -23.53
C SER A 126 0.18 -6.55 -24.33
N GLN A 127 -0.99 -5.95 -24.10
CA GLN A 127 -1.43 -4.71 -24.73
C GLN A 127 -1.13 -3.49 -23.85
N GLY A 128 -0.53 -3.69 -22.67
CA GLY A 128 -0.21 -2.64 -21.73
C GLY A 128 -1.39 -2.19 -20.85
N GLN A 129 -2.54 -2.88 -20.91
CA GLN A 129 -3.72 -2.56 -20.11
C GLN A 129 -3.50 -3.00 -18.67
N ARG A 130 -3.88 -2.14 -17.73
CA ARG A 130 -3.66 -2.32 -16.28
C ARG A 130 -4.98 -2.49 -15.53
N PRO A 131 -4.98 -3.25 -14.42
CA PRO A 131 -6.20 -3.45 -13.64
C PRO A 131 -6.66 -2.16 -12.97
N VAL A 132 -7.99 -2.05 -12.84
CA VAL A 132 -8.67 -1.06 -12.01
C VAL A 132 -9.15 -1.76 -10.74
N ILE A 133 -8.72 -1.25 -9.59
CA ILE A 133 -9.03 -1.83 -8.28
C ILE A 133 -10.03 -0.92 -7.56
N GLY A 134 -11.12 -1.51 -7.07
CA GLY A 134 -12.19 -0.83 -6.33
C GLY A 134 -11.82 -0.46 -4.89
N ASP A 135 -12.80 0.02 -4.16
CA ASP A 135 -12.67 0.41 -2.75
C ASP A 135 -12.69 -0.82 -1.83
N GLY A 136 -11.95 -0.80 -0.72
CA GLY A 136 -11.95 -1.86 0.29
C GLY A 136 -11.37 -3.21 -0.18
N VAL A 137 -10.63 -3.23 -1.28
CA VAL A 137 -10.04 -4.46 -1.81
C VAL A 137 -8.86 -4.91 -0.96
N SER A 138 -8.85 -6.21 -0.65
CA SER A 138 -7.76 -6.86 0.10
C SER A 138 -7.09 -7.93 -0.74
N ILE A 139 -5.76 -7.86 -0.90
CA ILE A 139 -4.98 -8.81 -1.70
C ILE A 139 -3.92 -9.47 -0.83
N TYR A 140 -4.02 -10.78 -0.75
CA TYR A 140 -3.15 -11.59 0.11
C TYR A 140 -1.89 -12.07 -0.62
N THR A 141 -0.97 -12.58 0.16
CA THR A 141 0.39 -12.97 -0.21
C THR A 141 0.46 -13.73 -1.54
N GLY A 142 1.34 -13.28 -2.43
CA GLY A 142 1.67 -13.98 -3.67
C GLY A 142 0.56 -13.95 -4.73
N ALA A 143 -0.51 -13.19 -4.50
CA ALA A 143 -1.56 -13.07 -5.50
C ALA A 143 -1.11 -12.19 -6.69
N THR A 144 -1.54 -12.56 -7.89
CA THR A 144 -1.27 -11.85 -9.14
C THR A 144 -2.58 -11.44 -9.78
N VAL A 145 -2.69 -10.15 -10.11
CA VAL A 145 -3.85 -9.55 -10.81
C VAL A 145 -3.30 -8.82 -12.03
N PHE A 146 -3.73 -9.17 -13.21
CA PHE A 146 -3.16 -8.57 -14.41
C PHE A 146 -4.17 -8.38 -15.54
N GLY A 147 -3.86 -7.42 -16.42
CA GLY A 147 -4.69 -7.08 -17.59
C GLY A 147 -5.65 -5.93 -17.32
N GLY A 148 -6.34 -5.49 -18.37
CA GLY A 148 -7.33 -4.41 -18.31
C GLY A 148 -8.65 -4.81 -17.66
N ILE A 149 -8.58 -5.39 -16.48
CA ILE A 149 -9.71 -5.95 -15.74
C ILE A 149 -10.17 -5.03 -14.61
N HIS A 150 -11.41 -5.24 -14.16
CA HIS A 150 -12.02 -4.51 -13.06
C HIS A 150 -12.20 -5.43 -11.86
N ILE A 151 -11.62 -5.07 -10.75
CA ILE A 151 -11.86 -5.69 -9.44
C ILE A 151 -12.81 -4.77 -8.69
N GLY A 152 -14.02 -5.27 -8.41
CA GLY A 152 -15.08 -4.52 -7.73
C GLY A 152 -14.76 -4.20 -6.27
N ASP A 153 -15.63 -3.44 -5.63
CA ASP A 153 -15.47 -3.02 -4.24
C ASP A 153 -15.56 -4.21 -3.27
N ASN A 154 -14.87 -4.12 -2.14
CA ASN A 154 -14.86 -5.11 -1.06
C ASN A 154 -14.47 -6.53 -1.53
N VAL A 155 -13.67 -6.64 -2.58
CA VAL A 155 -13.16 -7.94 -3.05
C VAL A 155 -11.97 -8.37 -2.20
N THR A 156 -11.98 -9.66 -1.84
CA THR A 156 -10.85 -10.33 -1.20
C THR A 156 -10.19 -11.29 -2.18
N ILE A 157 -8.92 -11.08 -2.50
CA ILE A 157 -8.13 -11.98 -3.34
C ILE A 157 -7.20 -12.78 -2.44
N GLY A 158 -7.46 -14.07 -2.34
CA GLY A 158 -6.72 -14.99 -1.48
C GLY A 158 -5.28 -15.23 -1.91
N ALA A 159 -4.47 -15.73 -0.99
CA ALA A 159 -3.06 -15.98 -1.24
C ALA A 159 -2.82 -16.89 -2.45
N GLY A 160 -1.84 -16.52 -3.29
CA GLY A 160 -1.47 -17.27 -4.50
C GLY A 160 -2.52 -17.30 -5.61
N ALA A 161 -3.60 -16.53 -5.51
CA ALA A 161 -4.61 -16.47 -6.56
C ALA A 161 -4.09 -15.73 -7.81
N VAL A 162 -4.47 -16.22 -9.00
CA VAL A 162 -4.13 -15.60 -10.28
C VAL A 162 -5.40 -15.15 -10.97
N VAL A 163 -5.61 -13.83 -11.02
CA VAL A 163 -6.83 -13.19 -11.50
C VAL A 163 -6.53 -12.45 -12.81
N SER A 164 -7.21 -12.85 -13.87
CA SER A 164 -7.07 -12.28 -15.23
C SER A 164 -8.41 -11.93 -15.86
N LYS A 165 -9.49 -11.91 -15.06
CA LYS A 165 -10.84 -11.52 -15.48
C LYS A 165 -11.49 -10.66 -14.42
N ASP A 166 -12.55 -9.94 -14.82
CA ASP A 166 -13.33 -9.09 -13.92
C ASP A 166 -13.86 -9.86 -12.73
N VAL A 167 -13.83 -9.20 -11.57
CA VAL A 167 -14.39 -9.73 -10.33
C VAL A 167 -15.48 -8.78 -9.84
N PRO A 168 -16.75 -9.23 -9.69
CA PRO A 168 -17.80 -8.41 -9.12
C PRO A 168 -17.50 -7.99 -7.66
N ALA A 169 -18.15 -6.93 -7.20
CA ALA A 169 -18.03 -6.49 -5.81
C ALA A 169 -18.46 -7.57 -4.80
N ASN A 170 -18.00 -7.43 -3.56
CA ASN A 170 -18.30 -8.29 -2.42
C ASN A 170 -17.95 -9.78 -2.62
N CYS A 171 -16.93 -10.07 -3.42
CA CYS A 171 -16.49 -11.42 -3.72
C CYS A 171 -15.21 -11.81 -2.99
N THR A 172 -15.07 -13.10 -2.69
CA THR A 172 -13.79 -13.71 -2.31
C THR A 172 -13.34 -14.64 -3.43
N VAL A 173 -12.12 -14.42 -3.90
CA VAL A 173 -11.52 -15.14 -5.04
C VAL A 173 -10.28 -15.89 -4.56
N VAL A 174 -10.11 -17.13 -4.99
CA VAL A 174 -8.95 -17.97 -4.65
C VAL A 174 -8.52 -18.82 -5.84
N GLY A 175 -7.28 -19.28 -5.82
CA GLY A 175 -6.77 -20.33 -6.72
C GLY A 175 -6.14 -19.81 -8.01
N ASN A 176 -5.55 -20.77 -8.75
CA ASN A 176 -4.96 -20.58 -10.07
C ASN A 176 -5.37 -21.77 -10.97
N PRO A 177 -6.27 -21.57 -11.95
CA PRO A 177 -6.99 -20.31 -12.26
C PRO A 177 -7.95 -19.91 -11.13
N ALA A 178 -8.26 -18.59 -11.09
CA ALA A 178 -9.07 -18.00 -10.03
C ALA A 178 -10.54 -18.45 -10.09
N VAL A 179 -11.12 -18.66 -8.90
CA VAL A 179 -12.54 -19.05 -8.71
C VAL A 179 -13.13 -18.16 -7.62
N ILE A 180 -14.36 -17.66 -7.83
CA ILE A 180 -15.12 -16.98 -6.78
C ILE A 180 -15.70 -18.05 -5.86
N VAL A 181 -15.26 -18.04 -4.58
CA VAL A 181 -15.72 -18.99 -3.54
C VAL A 181 -16.74 -18.39 -2.59
N ARG A 182 -16.85 -17.05 -2.56
CA ARG A 182 -17.91 -16.32 -1.84
C ARG A 182 -18.38 -15.14 -2.67
N LYS A 183 -19.68 -14.84 -2.59
CA LYS A 183 -20.30 -13.66 -3.15
C LYS A 183 -21.39 -13.18 -2.20
N ASP A 184 -21.37 -11.89 -1.83
CA ASP A 184 -22.31 -11.26 -0.89
C ASP A 184 -22.44 -12.05 0.43
N GLY A 185 -21.32 -12.62 0.92
CA GLY A 185 -21.26 -13.41 2.15
C GLY A 185 -21.60 -14.91 1.99
N GLU A 186 -22.25 -15.30 0.92
CA GLU A 186 -22.64 -16.68 0.65
C GLU A 186 -21.55 -17.49 -0.05
N ARG A 187 -21.49 -18.79 0.21
CA ARG A 187 -20.58 -19.71 -0.48
C ARG A 187 -21.07 -19.99 -1.89
N VAL A 188 -20.20 -19.82 -2.85
CA VAL A 188 -20.44 -20.12 -4.27
C VAL A 188 -19.25 -20.85 -4.88
N ASN A 189 -19.37 -21.30 -6.11
CA ASN A 189 -18.26 -21.87 -6.88
C ASN A 189 -18.40 -21.42 -8.34
N ILE A 190 -17.91 -20.21 -8.63
CA ILE A 190 -18.02 -19.59 -9.95
C ILE A 190 -16.62 -19.45 -10.54
N LYS A 191 -16.38 -20.12 -11.66
CA LYS A 191 -15.13 -19.96 -12.42
C LYS A 191 -15.08 -18.59 -13.07
N LEU A 192 -13.96 -17.94 -12.95
CA LEU A 192 -13.66 -16.69 -13.66
C LEU A 192 -13.23 -16.93 -15.10
#